data_f0eb6c9aed66dd64a25b55843b37e615
#
_entry.id   f0eb6c9aed66dd64a25b55843b37e615
#
_cell.length_a   1.000
_cell.length_b   1.000
_cell.length_c   1.000
_cell.angle_alpha   90.00
_cell.angle_beta   90.00
_cell.angle_gamma   90.00
#
_symmetry.space_group_name_H-M   'P 1'
#
loop_
_entity.id
_entity.type
_entity.pdbx_description
1 polymer ?
#
loop_
_entity_poly.entity_id
_entity_poly.type
_entity_poly.pdbx_seq_one_letter_code
_entity_poly.pdbx_strand_id
1 'polypeptide(L)'
;MKKLLLSFALLTASFVSAQYWQQTVDYTIAVELDPETAQYQGTETVVYTNNSPETLHKVFFHQYFNAFQPGSEMAIRLKNAGDRNGRFKVDIDSLNPTQQGFLKVANMTQDGTAVQLVDSETILEVSLAKPLAPGESTSFSMTFEGQVPDVIRRAGKNSKEGIAFSMAQWYPKMAEYDYEGWNADPYTGREFHGVWGDFDVKITLDKAFTVAASGYLQNADDIGRGYSDRKKAKAKKGKITWHYIAPNVHDFTWAADPDYIHDTYPGPNDVTLHFFYKNNPDIIDNWKKLQPLTAKLMTYFNKAIGPYPYKQYSVVHGGEGGMEYAMLTLITGNRKFGSLVGVTAHELAHSWFQHVLATNETKHEWMDEGFTSFISTLAENEILDENKEFPLEGSYKGYYRLANSGVEMPQATNANRYSHNFAYESTAYSKGAVFLGQLGYIIGKEKLFETLRTYYDEWKFKHPRPNDLRVIAERISGLQLQWYLTDWTQTTNTIDFAITVKEDGESKATVQLERKGLMPMPLEILVQYKNGETQLHYIPISLMRGEKENPYSIDWNVHPDWTWANPKYSFSVDRSLSEIEAIIIDPSNLMADIDKTNNYYVTSEKN
;
A
#
# COMPACT_ATOMS: atom_id res chain seq x y z
N MET A 1 71.82 -23.00 10.50
CA MET A 1 70.44 -23.20 11.09
C MET A 1 69.74 -21.88 10.96
N LYS A 2 68.99 -21.72 9.90
CA LYS A 2 68.15 -20.52 9.66
C LYS A 2 66.77 -20.77 10.25
N LYS A 3 66.31 -19.96 11.21
CA LYS A 3 64.97 -19.98 11.77
C LYS A 3 64.05 -19.24 10.80
N LEU A 4 63.14 -19.98 10.22
CA LEU A 4 62.03 -19.42 9.43
C LEU A 4 60.95 -18.95 10.42
N LEU A 5 60.73 -17.66 10.52
CA LEU A 5 59.60 -17.06 11.20
C LEU A 5 58.41 -17.01 10.21
N LEU A 6 57.46 -17.89 10.42
CA LEU A 6 56.18 -17.87 9.68
C LEU A 6 55.25 -16.85 10.37
N SER A 7 55.10 -15.67 9.77
CA SER A 7 54.11 -14.69 10.19
C SER A 7 52.74 -15.14 9.71
N PHE A 8 51.91 -15.59 10.63
CA PHE A 8 50.50 -15.88 10.38
C PHE A 8 49.75 -14.54 10.36
N ALA A 9 49.51 -13.98 9.20
CA ALA A 9 48.57 -12.87 9.04
C ALA A 9 47.14 -13.42 9.18
N LEU A 10 46.52 -13.21 10.33
CA LEU A 10 45.08 -13.37 10.46
C LEU A 10 44.40 -12.31 9.60
N LEU A 11 43.94 -12.72 8.43
CA LEU A 11 42.90 -11.99 7.69
C LEU A 11 41.59 -12.15 8.49
N THR A 12 41.28 -11.18 9.31
CA THR A 12 39.90 -11.00 9.78
C THR A 12 39.11 -10.51 8.58
N ALA A 13 38.51 -11.44 7.84
CA ALA A 13 37.45 -11.12 6.91
C ALA A 13 36.28 -10.60 7.77
N SER A 14 36.19 -9.29 7.86
CA SER A 14 34.95 -8.65 8.33
C SER A 14 33.86 -9.03 7.31
N PHE A 15 33.02 -9.99 7.66
CA PHE A 15 31.77 -10.15 6.95
C PHE A 15 30.99 -8.87 7.19
N VAL A 16 31.08 -7.92 6.27
CA VAL A 16 30.14 -6.83 6.16
C VAL A 16 28.84 -7.48 5.69
N SER A 17 28.08 -8.01 6.62
CA SER A 17 26.67 -8.21 6.40
C SER A 17 26.14 -6.83 6.02
N ALA A 18 25.54 -6.68 4.85
CA ALA A 18 24.80 -5.48 4.51
C ALA A 18 23.61 -5.42 5.49
N GLN A 19 23.84 -4.79 6.63
CA GLN A 19 22.85 -4.64 7.68
C GLN A 19 21.80 -3.65 7.16
N TYR A 20 20.52 -4.03 7.26
CA TYR A 20 19.42 -3.10 7.00
C TYR A 20 19.56 -1.89 7.94
N TRP A 21 19.40 -0.71 7.40
CA TRP A 21 19.34 0.54 8.14
C TRP A 21 18.20 1.40 7.58
N GLN A 22 17.66 2.25 8.40
CA GLN A 22 16.69 3.29 8.05
C GLN A 22 16.89 4.49 8.96
N GLN A 23 16.51 5.66 8.51
CA GLN A 23 16.58 6.88 9.30
C GLN A 23 15.53 6.88 10.40
N THR A 24 15.71 7.78 11.39
CA THR A 24 14.73 8.02 12.45
C THR A 24 14.55 9.52 12.66
N VAL A 25 13.32 9.93 12.96
CA VAL A 25 12.97 11.31 13.30
C VAL A 25 12.06 11.36 14.51
N ASP A 26 12.20 12.42 15.32
CA ASP A 26 11.22 12.76 16.35
C ASP A 26 10.74 14.18 16.11
N TYR A 27 9.42 14.35 15.98
CA TYR A 27 8.79 15.63 15.73
C TYR A 27 8.15 16.20 16.99
N THR A 28 8.39 17.49 17.24
CA THR A 28 7.62 18.30 18.18
C THR A 28 7.03 19.48 17.42
N ILE A 29 5.71 19.48 17.24
CA ILE A 29 5.00 20.47 16.40
C ILE A 29 3.95 21.19 17.26
N ALA A 30 3.91 22.51 17.16
CA ALA A 30 2.81 23.32 17.68
C ALA A 30 2.26 24.19 16.55
N VAL A 31 0.97 24.03 16.24
CA VAL A 31 0.29 24.74 15.15
C VAL A 31 -0.97 25.44 15.65
N GLU A 32 -1.23 26.62 15.11
CA GLU A 32 -2.46 27.37 15.32
C GLU A 32 -3.10 27.68 13.97
N LEU A 33 -4.36 27.21 13.76
CA LEU A 33 -5.17 27.45 12.57
C LEU A 33 -6.20 28.54 12.85
N ASP A 34 -6.29 29.50 11.95
CA ASP A 34 -7.40 30.45 11.86
C ASP A 34 -8.46 29.93 10.87
N PRO A 35 -9.65 29.52 11.34
CA PRO A 35 -10.67 28.97 10.46
C PRO A 35 -11.32 30.00 9.53
N GLU A 36 -11.22 31.32 9.80
CA GLU A 36 -11.79 32.35 8.94
C GLU A 36 -10.94 32.59 7.70
N THR A 37 -9.62 32.60 7.86
CA THR A 37 -8.66 32.79 6.76
C THR A 37 -8.18 31.49 6.16
N ALA A 38 -8.35 30.37 6.87
CA ALA A 38 -7.76 29.06 6.58
C ALA A 38 -6.22 29.11 6.50
N GLN A 39 -5.62 30.06 7.18
CA GLN A 39 -4.17 30.16 7.35
C GLN A 39 -3.75 29.57 8.69
N TYR A 40 -2.55 29.04 8.74
CA TYR A 40 -1.98 28.49 9.96
C TYR A 40 -0.51 28.87 10.08
N GLN A 41 -0.06 28.90 11.31
CA GLN A 41 1.35 29.12 11.64
C GLN A 41 1.78 28.13 12.72
N GLY A 42 3.04 27.75 12.70
CA GLY A 42 3.54 26.80 13.67
C GLY A 42 5.03 26.92 13.93
N THR A 43 5.43 26.16 14.93
CA THR A 43 6.83 25.87 15.24
C THR A 43 7.03 24.38 15.12
N GLU A 44 8.18 23.97 14.61
CA GLU A 44 8.55 22.57 14.51
C GLU A 44 9.99 22.38 14.97
N THR A 45 10.20 21.32 15.73
CA THR A 45 11.52 20.79 16.04
C THR A 45 11.58 19.35 15.59
N VAL A 46 12.59 19.02 14.79
CA VAL A 46 12.85 17.67 14.26
C VAL A 46 14.20 17.21 14.79
N VAL A 47 14.23 16.14 15.56
CA VAL A 47 15.46 15.43 15.89
C VAL A 47 15.66 14.34 14.86
N TYR A 48 16.72 14.42 14.06
CA TYR A 48 17.03 13.49 12.99
C TYR A 48 18.30 12.71 13.31
N THR A 49 18.25 11.38 13.17
CA THR A 49 19.39 10.49 13.40
C THR A 49 19.82 9.86 12.07
N ASN A 50 21.07 10.07 11.70
CA ASN A 50 21.67 9.47 10.52
C ASN A 50 22.14 8.04 10.81
N ASN A 51 21.30 7.07 10.48
CA ASN A 51 21.63 5.64 10.63
C ASN A 51 22.30 5.05 9.37
N SER A 52 22.54 5.86 8.34
CA SER A 52 23.24 5.43 7.12
C SER A 52 24.76 5.29 7.36
N PRO A 53 25.46 4.55 6.52
CA PRO A 53 26.93 4.46 6.58
C PRO A 53 27.65 5.71 6.05
N GLU A 54 26.92 6.72 5.57
CA GLU A 54 27.48 7.91 4.91
C GLU A 54 27.34 9.16 5.77
N THR A 55 28.28 10.11 5.62
CA THR A 55 28.15 11.44 6.23
C THR A 55 27.24 12.31 5.37
N LEU A 56 26.18 12.86 5.96
CA LEU A 56 25.26 13.75 5.28
C LEU A 56 25.74 15.20 5.37
N HIS A 57 25.69 15.92 4.25
CA HIS A 57 26.03 17.33 4.13
C HIS A 57 24.81 18.22 3.89
N LYS A 58 23.68 17.62 3.55
CA LYS A 58 22.39 18.26 3.33
C LYS A 58 21.27 17.30 3.70
N VAL A 59 20.09 17.86 3.97
CA VAL A 59 18.83 17.14 4.16
C VAL A 59 17.74 17.83 3.33
N PHE A 60 16.61 17.12 3.16
CA PHE A 60 15.48 17.63 2.39
C PHE A 60 14.19 17.54 3.22
N PHE A 61 13.32 18.53 3.02
CA PHE A 61 11.96 18.52 3.54
C PHE A 61 10.96 18.66 2.40
N HIS A 62 9.82 17.97 2.52
CA HIS A 62 8.68 18.17 1.64
C HIS A 62 7.81 19.30 2.14
N GLN A 63 7.34 20.14 1.21
CA GLN A 63 6.39 21.22 1.40
C GLN A 63 5.18 20.99 0.46
N TYR A 64 4.39 19.94 0.74
CA TYR A 64 3.40 19.40 -0.19
C TYR A 64 2.35 20.40 -0.67
N PHE A 65 1.93 21.36 0.18
CA PHE A 65 0.89 22.33 -0.18
C PHE A 65 1.31 23.28 -1.30
N ASN A 66 2.60 23.42 -1.56
CA ASN A 66 3.12 24.23 -2.65
C ASN A 66 2.75 23.67 -4.04
N ALA A 67 2.38 22.38 -4.13
CA ALA A 67 1.87 21.79 -5.37
C ALA A 67 0.51 22.38 -5.80
N PHE A 68 -0.25 22.96 -4.87
CA PHE A 68 -1.58 23.53 -5.13
C PHE A 68 -1.53 25.02 -5.48
N GLN A 69 -0.56 25.40 -6.33
CA GLN A 69 -0.36 26.75 -6.82
C GLN A 69 -0.30 26.79 -8.34
N PRO A 70 -0.76 27.87 -8.99
CA PRO A 70 -0.55 28.08 -10.41
C PRO A 70 0.94 27.98 -10.79
N GLY A 71 1.23 27.29 -11.88
CA GLY A 71 2.58 27.09 -12.37
C GLY A 71 3.40 26.04 -11.64
N SER A 72 2.84 25.33 -10.64
CA SER A 72 3.50 24.21 -9.98
C SER A 72 3.79 23.05 -10.94
N GLU A 73 4.76 22.19 -10.60
CA GLU A 73 5.05 21.00 -11.39
C GLU A 73 3.80 20.11 -11.55
N MET A 74 2.99 20.00 -10.50
CA MET A 74 1.70 19.29 -10.55
C MET A 74 0.74 19.96 -11.55
N ALA A 75 0.60 21.28 -11.53
CA ALA A 75 -0.24 22.02 -12.49
C ALA A 75 0.24 21.84 -13.93
N ILE A 76 1.54 21.97 -14.17
CA ILE A 76 2.17 21.78 -15.49
C ILE A 76 1.93 20.34 -15.99
N ARG A 77 2.12 19.34 -15.13
CA ARG A 77 1.91 17.94 -15.46
C ARG A 77 0.46 17.64 -15.82
N LEU A 78 -0.50 18.12 -15.02
CA LEU A 78 -1.93 17.94 -15.28
C LEU A 78 -2.34 18.54 -16.62
N LYS A 79 -1.87 19.77 -16.92
CA LYS A 79 -2.12 20.46 -18.18
C LYS A 79 -1.55 19.70 -19.39
N ASN A 80 -0.34 19.17 -19.26
CA ASN A 80 0.33 18.45 -20.35
C ASN A 80 -0.21 17.02 -20.55
N ALA A 81 -0.68 16.37 -19.47
CA ALA A 81 -1.27 15.03 -19.54
C ALA A 81 -2.69 15.05 -20.15
N GLY A 82 -3.40 16.20 -20.07
CA GLY A 82 -4.78 16.33 -20.55
C GLY A 82 -5.71 15.28 -19.94
N ASP A 83 -6.71 14.84 -20.71
CA ASP A 83 -7.71 13.84 -20.28
C ASP A 83 -7.12 12.47 -19.90
N ARG A 84 -5.87 12.19 -20.28
CA ARG A 84 -5.20 10.94 -19.92
C ARG A 84 -5.02 10.77 -18.42
N ASN A 85 -5.02 11.87 -17.68
CA ASN A 85 -4.82 11.80 -16.24
C ASN A 85 -6.12 11.67 -15.44
N GLY A 86 -7.27 12.05 -15.89
CA GLY A 86 -8.61 11.83 -15.29
C GLY A 86 -8.78 11.94 -13.76
N ARG A 87 -7.66 11.97 -13.00
CA ARG A 87 -7.62 11.90 -11.53
C ARG A 87 -8.05 13.21 -10.86
N PHE A 88 -7.72 14.33 -11.48
CA PHE A 88 -8.06 15.67 -10.98
C PHE A 88 -8.98 16.37 -11.96
N LYS A 89 -10.04 16.97 -11.44
CA LYS A 89 -11.02 17.72 -12.23
C LYS A 89 -10.87 19.23 -12.05
N VAL A 90 -9.80 19.67 -11.42
CA VAL A 90 -9.52 21.08 -11.10
C VAL A 90 -8.34 21.56 -11.93
N ASP A 91 -8.51 22.71 -12.58
CA ASP A 91 -7.41 23.44 -13.22
C ASP A 91 -6.69 24.26 -12.14
N ILE A 92 -5.52 23.79 -11.70
CA ILE A 92 -4.73 24.44 -10.65
C ILE A 92 -4.28 25.85 -11.09
N ASP A 93 -4.01 26.05 -12.39
CA ASP A 93 -3.62 27.36 -12.91
C ASP A 93 -4.74 28.42 -12.78
N SER A 94 -6.00 28.00 -12.63
CA SER A 94 -7.16 28.87 -12.47
C SER A 94 -7.49 29.24 -11.03
N LEU A 95 -6.79 28.69 -10.04
CA LEU A 95 -7.07 28.94 -8.62
C LEU A 95 -6.81 30.39 -8.23
N ASN A 96 -7.77 31.02 -7.59
CA ASN A 96 -7.56 32.32 -6.99
C ASN A 96 -6.74 32.20 -5.68
N PRO A 97 -6.15 33.32 -5.16
CA PRO A 97 -5.24 33.27 -4.01
C PRO A 97 -5.82 32.61 -2.76
N THR A 98 -7.15 32.64 -2.52
CA THR A 98 -7.77 32.02 -1.34
C THR A 98 -8.02 30.52 -1.50
N GLN A 99 -7.95 30.00 -2.72
CA GLN A 99 -8.13 28.59 -3.06
C GLN A 99 -6.79 27.83 -3.13
N GLN A 100 -5.69 28.57 -3.26
CA GLN A 100 -4.34 27.99 -3.34
C GLN A 100 -3.88 27.45 -1.99
N GLY A 101 -2.99 26.46 -2.02
CA GLY A 101 -2.24 26.02 -0.87
C GLY A 101 -0.83 26.58 -0.88
N PHE A 102 -0.27 26.80 0.28
CA PHE A 102 1.17 27.01 0.43
C PHE A 102 1.66 26.54 1.80
N LEU A 103 2.94 26.24 1.86
CA LEU A 103 3.69 25.96 3.08
C LEU A 103 5.07 26.60 2.94
N LYS A 104 5.45 27.46 3.88
CA LYS A 104 6.73 28.16 3.88
C LYS A 104 7.45 27.99 5.20
N VAL A 105 8.72 27.65 5.13
CA VAL A 105 9.62 27.51 6.28
C VAL A 105 10.47 28.76 6.45
N ALA A 106 10.64 29.17 7.69
CA ALA A 106 11.51 30.30 8.05
C ALA A 106 12.29 30.01 9.34
N ASN A 107 13.35 30.79 9.55
CA ASN A 107 14.17 30.76 10.78
C ASN A 107 14.73 29.38 11.12
N MET A 108 15.04 28.55 10.12
CA MET A 108 15.57 27.20 10.36
C MET A 108 17.01 27.27 10.91
N THR A 109 17.22 26.46 11.94
CA THR A 109 18.54 26.26 12.55
C THR A 109 18.83 24.78 12.70
N GLN A 110 20.11 24.42 12.58
CA GLN A 110 20.65 23.13 13.01
C GLN A 110 21.41 23.32 14.31
N ASP A 111 20.98 22.69 15.40
CA ASP A 111 21.58 22.80 16.75
C ASP A 111 21.80 24.29 17.17
N GLY A 112 20.84 25.15 16.83
CA GLY A 112 20.88 26.58 17.08
C GLY A 112 21.68 27.43 16.08
N THR A 113 22.38 26.81 15.11
CA THR A 113 23.12 27.50 14.05
C THR A 113 22.23 27.64 12.81
N ALA A 114 22.11 28.86 12.27
CA ALA A 114 21.35 29.10 11.05
C ALA A 114 21.90 28.31 9.86
N VAL A 115 20.99 27.76 9.05
CA VAL A 115 21.30 26.96 7.85
C VAL A 115 20.92 27.70 6.58
N GLN A 116 21.50 27.28 5.45
CA GLN A 116 21.10 27.77 4.13
C GLN A 116 19.96 26.94 3.58
N LEU A 117 18.94 27.61 3.07
CA LEU A 117 17.74 27.02 2.49
C LEU A 117 17.70 27.30 1.00
N VAL A 118 17.37 26.27 0.21
CA VAL A 118 17.01 26.42 -1.21
C VAL A 118 15.60 25.90 -1.38
N ASP A 119 14.66 26.79 -1.63
CA ASP A 119 13.26 26.46 -1.87
C ASP A 119 13.08 26.05 -3.34
N SER A 120 12.60 24.84 -3.57
CA SER A 120 12.33 24.27 -4.89
C SER A 120 10.89 23.75 -4.93
N GLU A 121 9.94 24.66 -4.76
CA GLU A 121 8.50 24.40 -4.77
C GLU A 121 8.07 23.45 -3.62
N THR A 122 7.87 22.16 -3.93
CA THR A 122 7.46 21.15 -2.93
C THR A 122 8.63 20.52 -2.19
N ILE A 123 9.86 20.91 -2.50
CA ILE A 123 11.09 20.42 -1.87
C ILE A 123 11.90 21.59 -1.31
N LEU A 124 12.27 21.47 -0.05
CA LEU A 124 13.19 22.39 0.62
C LEU A 124 14.52 21.68 0.84
N GLU A 125 15.58 22.10 0.15
CA GLU A 125 16.95 21.63 0.40
C GLU A 125 17.58 22.46 1.54
N VAL A 126 18.21 21.77 2.49
CA VAL A 126 18.86 22.36 3.66
C VAL A 126 20.32 21.97 3.67
N SER A 127 21.23 22.93 3.45
CA SER A 127 22.66 22.71 3.63
C SER A 127 23.01 22.72 5.11
N LEU A 128 23.60 21.63 5.60
CA LEU A 128 23.92 21.46 7.01
C LEU A 128 25.01 22.44 7.46
N ALA A 129 24.83 23.12 8.58
CA ALA A 129 25.86 23.96 9.21
C ALA A 129 27.02 23.09 9.72
N LYS A 130 26.74 21.89 10.19
CA LYS A 130 27.70 20.83 10.55
C LYS A 130 27.29 19.53 9.84
N PRO A 131 28.19 18.91 9.06
CA PRO A 131 27.93 17.57 8.50
C PRO A 131 27.52 16.57 9.58
N LEU A 132 26.62 15.66 9.26
CA LEU A 132 26.06 14.66 10.18
C LEU A 132 26.67 13.29 9.86
N ALA A 133 27.57 12.83 10.72
CA ALA A 133 28.26 11.55 10.54
C ALA A 133 27.32 10.34 10.84
N PRO A 134 27.68 9.12 10.39
CA PRO A 134 26.98 7.90 10.73
C PRO A 134 26.75 7.74 12.23
N GLY A 135 25.51 7.47 12.65
CA GLY A 135 25.10 7.29 14.04
C GLY A 135 24.92 8.60 14.84
N GLU A 136 25.23 9.76 14.25
CA GLU A 136 24.98 11.05 14.92
C GLU A 136 23.52 11.50 14.75
N SER A 137 23.05 12.28 15.74
CA SER A 137 21.75 12.96 15.70
C SER A 137 21.96 14.47 15.69
N THR A 138 21.03 15.20 15.08
CA THR A 138 21.00 16.67 15.06
C THR A 138 19.57 17.16 15.20
N SER A 139 19.38 18.37 15.69
CA SER A 139 18.08 19.00 15.87
C SER A 139 17.88 20.15 14.90
N PHE A 140 16.82 20.11 14.12
CA PHE A 140 16.34 21.22 13.30
C PHE A 140 15.20 21.92 14.04
N SER A 141 15.29 23.25 14.21
CA SER A 141 14.19 24.05 14.74
C SER A 141 13.81 25.12 13.73
N MET A 142 12.50 25.28 13.49
CA MET A 142 11.97 26.18 12.48
C MET A 142 10.63 26.78 12.87
N THR A 143 10.28 27.87 12.21
CA THR A 143 8.90 28.36 12.14
C THR A 143 8.36 28.10 10.75
N PHE A 144 7.06 27.90 10.65
CA PHE A 144 6.40 27.76 9.35
C PHE A 144 5.05 28.47 9.32
N GLU A 145 4.63 28.85 8.13
CA GLU A 145 3.30 29.37 7.83
C GLU A 145 2.72 28.62 6.64
N GLY A 146 1.41 28.45 6.62
CA GLY A 146 0.74 27.81 5.52
C GLY A 146 -0.69 28.27 5.32
N GLN A 147 -1.23 27.94 4.15
CA GLN A 147 -2.63 28.13 3.79
C GLN A 147 -3.22 26.81 3.32
N VAL A 148 -4.39 26.49 3.87
CA VAL A 148 -5.13 25.30 3.48
C VAL A 148 -5.77 25.52 2.10
N PRO A 149 -5.47 24.69 1.08
CA PRO A 149 -6.09 24.82 -0.24
C PRO A 149 -7.57 24.45 -0.21
N ASP A 150 -8.32 24.83 -1.23
CA ASP A 150 -9.57 24.12 -1.53
C ASP A 150 -9.22 22.65 -1.84
N VAL A 151 -10.13 21.71 -1.49
CA VAL A 151 -9.84 20.27 -1.70
C VAL A 151 -9.62 19.97 -3.18
N ILE A 152 -8.40 19.59 -3.50
CA ILE A 152 -7.98 19.10 -4.83
C ILE A 152 -7.53 17.66 -4.71
N ARG A 153 -6.66 17.40 -3.72
CA ARG A 153 -6.13 16.06 -3.45
C ARG A 153 -5.81 15.93 -1.97
N ARG A 154 -6.40 14.94 -1.29
CA ARG A 154 -6.19 14.54 0.11
C ARG A 154 -6.54 15.63 1.13
N ALA A 155 -5.80 16.74 1.15
CA ALA A 155 -5.98 17.84 2.09
C ALA A 155 -6.83 18.97 1.51
N GLY A 156 -7.44 19.75 2.38
CA GLY A 156 -8.11 20.98 1.97
C GLY A 156 -9.30 21.38 2.83
N LYS A 157 -9.89 22.50 2.43
CA LYS A 157 -11.15 23.06 2.91
C LYS A 157 -12.21 23.06 1.80
N ASN A 158 -13.42 23.49 2.10
CA ASN A 158 -14.52 23.60 1.14
C ASN A 158 -14.84 22.27 0.43
N SER A 159 -14.77 21.15 1.16
CA SER A 159 -15.08 19.84 0.60
C SER A 159 -16.55 19.74 0.14
N LYS A 160 -16.83 18.85 -0.82
CA LYS A 160 -18.17 18.63 -1.34
C LYS A 160 -19.16 18.14 -0.28
N GLU A 161 -18.67 17.45 0.74
CA GLU A 161 -19.47 16.88 1.83
C GLU A 161 -19.50 17.82 3.06
N GLY A 162 -18.96 19.03 2.93
CA GLY A 162 -19.01 20.08 3.95
C GLY A 162 -18.07 19.88 5.13
N ILE A 163 -17.02 19.06 4.99
CA ILE A 163 -15.95 18.99 5.98
C ILE A 163 -15.13 20.27 5.95
N ALA A 164 -14.96 20.90 7.12
CA ALA A 164 -14.30 22.19 7.21
C ALA A 164 -12.82 22.09 6.87
N PHE A 165 -12.09 21.16 7.48
CA PHE A 165 -10.65 20.99 7.26
C PHE A 165 -10.24 19.51 7.27
N SER A 166 -9.50 19.09 6.23
CA SER A 166 -8.72 17.86 6.18
C SER A 166 -7.26 18.23 6.05
N MET A 167 -6.44 17.89 7.04
CA MET A 167 -5.06 18.35 7.19
C MET A 167 -4.11 17.17 7.04
N ALA A 168 -3.94 16.73 5.81
CA ALA A 168 -2.93 15.77 5.40
C ALA A 168 -1.76 16.53 4.77
N GLN A 169 -0.52 16.07 4.95
CA GLN A 169 0.70 16.65 4.38
C GLN A 169 0.87 18.16 4.66
N TRP A 170 0.50 18.62 5.84
CA TRP A 170 0.31 20.02 6.22
C TRP A 170 1.56 20.67 6.87
N TYR A 171 2.57 19.88 7.23
CA TYR A 171 3.78 20.31 7.94
C TYR A 171 5.03 20.06 7.08
N PRO A 172 6.17 20.76 7.35
CA PRO A 172 7.45 20.46 6.73
C PRO A 172 7.89 19.03 7.09
N LYS A 173 7.83 18.11 6.13
CA LYS A 173 8.09 16.68 6.40
C LYS A 173 9.49 16.32 5.92
N MET A 174 10.33 15.77 6.82
CA MET A 174 11.66 15.24 6.47
C MET A 174 11.54 14.17 5.39
N ALA A 175 12.31 14.29 4.32
CA ALA A 175 12.39 13.28 3.28
C ALA A 175 13.17 12.05 3.78
N GLU A 176 12.80 10.86 3.32
CA GLU A 176 13.53 9.63 3.63
C GLU A 176 14.87 9.59 2.86
N TYR A 177 15.91 9.13 3.53
CA TYR A 177 17.21 8.81 2.94
C TYR A 177 17.46 7.32 3.10
N ASP A 178 17.48 6.60 1.99
CA ASP A 178 17.70 5.16 1.95
C ASP A 178 18.97 4.79 1.14
N TYR A 179 19.15 3.51 0.87
CA TYR A 179 20.29 2.99 0.11
C TYR A 179 20.34 3.48 -1.36
N GLU A 180 19.25 4.05 -1.90
CA GLU A 180 19.20 4.69 -3.23
C GLU A 180 19.42 6.20 -3.15
N GLY A 181 19.59 6.76 -1.94
CA GLY A 181 19.74 8.18 -1.68
C GLY A 181 18.48 8.85 -1.16
N TRP A 182 18.36 10.15 -1.37
CA TRP A 182 17.23 10.94 -0.93
C TRP A 182 15.97 10.69 -1.78
N ASN A 183 14.86 10.40 -1.11
CA ASN A 183 13.55 10.32 -1.72
C ASN A 183 12.88 11.69 -1.66
N ALA A 184 13.43 12.66 -2.39
CA ALA A 184 13.01 14.05 -2.44
C ALA A 184 12.40 14.40 -3.81
N ASP A 185 11.48 13.56 -4.28
CA ASP A 185 10.76 13.79 -5.54
C ASP A 185 9.71 14.90 -5.36
N PRO A 186 9.54 15.82 -6.34
CA PRO A 186 8.46 16.78 -6.34
C PRO A 186 7.09 16.14 -6.28
N TYR A 187 6.17 16.72 -5.53
CA TYR A 187 4.82 16.17 -5.39
C TYR A 187 3.96 16.46 -6.62
N THR A 188 3.48 15.42 -7.27
CA THR A 188 2.65 15.51 -8.47
C THR A 188 1.31 14.78 -8.34
N GLY A 189 0.84 14.56 -7.10
CA GLY A 189 -0.46 13.96 -6.79
C GLY A 189 -0.44 12.44 -6.66
N ARG A 190 0.73 11.83 -6.48
CA ARG A 190 0.88 10.40 -6.09
C ARG A 190 0.87 10.25 -4.58
N GLU A 191 1.27 9.12 -4.06
CA GLU A 191 1.26 8.82 -2.64
C GLU A 191 2.60 9.23 -1.97
N PHE A 192 2.80 8.88 -0.70
CA PHE A 192 3.80 9.49 0.15
C PHE A 192 4.77 8.45 0.73
N HIS A 193 5.99 8.90 1.03
CA HIS A 193 6.99 8.11 1.74
C HIS A 193 7.60 8.95 2.86
N GLY A 194 7.81 8.39 4.04
CA GLY A 194 8.25 9.14 5.21
C GLY A 194 9.12 8.35 6.17
N VAL A 195 9.88 9.08 6.97
CA VAL A 195 10.80 8.55 7.98
C VAL A 195 10.02 8.13 9.24
N TRP A 196 10.35 6.98 9.81
CA TRP A 196 9.78 6.49 11.06
C TRP A 196 10.22 7.32 12.27
N GLY A 197 9.28 7.60 13.18
CA GLY A 197 9.58 8.27 14.43
C GLY A 197 8.37 8.60 15.28
N ASP A 198 8.59 9.40 16.31
CA ASP A 198 7.56 9.82 17.26
C ASP A 198 7.09 11.24 16.93
N PHE A 199 5.78 11.49 17.11
CA PHE A 199 5.18 12.80 16.92
C PHE A 199 4.54 13.29 18.20
N ASP A 200 4.97 14.45 18.72
CA ASP A 200 4.32 15.25 19.76
C ASP A 200 3.70 16.49 19.11
N VAL A 201 2.37 16.51 18.96
CA VAL A 201 1.67 17.52 18.15
C VAL A 201 0.63 18.25 18.97
N LYS A 202 0.72 19.59 19.01
CA LYS A 202 -0.26 20.49 19.62
C LYS A 202 -0.99 21.29 18.54
N ILE A 203 -2.31 21.09 18.45
CA ILE A 203 -3.19 21.74 17.47
C ILE A 203 -4.10 22.71 18.22
N THR A 204 -4.01 23.99 17.89
CA THR A 204 -4.82 25.05 18.50
C THR A 204 -5.75 25.66 17.45
N LEU A 205 -7.06 25.66 17.73
CA LEU A 205 -8.05 26.29 16.88
C LEU A 205 -9.30 26.73 17.68
N ASP A 206 -10.27 27.32 17.01
CA ASP A 206 -11.51 27.81 17.66
C ASP A 206 -12.22 26.69 18.42
N LYS A 207 -12.78 27.03 19.57
CA LYS A 207 -13.45 26.10 20.48
C LYS A 207 -14.68 25.41 19.89
N ALA A 208 -15.22 25.86 18.74
CA ALA A 208 -16.34 25.21 18.09
C ALA A 208 -15.96 23.87 17.46
N PHE A 209 -14.71 23.71 17.05
CA PHE A 209 -14.24 22.55 16.31
C PHE A 209 -14.01 21.34 17.20
N THR A 210 -14.25 20.16 16.65
CA THR A 210 -13.78 18.86 17.14
C THR A 210 -12.66 18.39 16.23
N VAL A 211 -11.55 17.95 16.83
CA VAL A 211 -10.37 17.45 16.09
C VAL A 211 -10.30 15.94 16.21
N ALA A 212 -10.10 15.29 15.06
CA ALA A 212 -9.67 13.90 14.94
C ALA A 212 -8.24 13.89 14.42
N ALA A 213 -7.33 13.14 15.03
CA ALA A 213 -5.93 13.10 14.60
C ALA A 213 -5.29 11.73 14.77
N SER A 214 -4.14 11.54 14.11
CA SER A 214 -3.22 10.44 14.39
C SER A 214 -2.80 10.45 15.85
N GLY A 215 -2.55 9.26 16.45
CA GLY A 215 -2.02 9.14 17.80
C GLY A 215 -3.05 9.23 18.92
N TYR A 216 -2.55 9.42 20.13
CA TYR A 216 -3.31 9.40 21.37
C TYR A 216 -3.51 10.80 21.93
N LEU A 217 -4.75 11.21 22.18
CA LEU A 217 -5.05 12.49 22.82
C LEU A 217 -4.58 12.47 24.28
N GLN A 218 -3.67 13.37 24.65
CA GLN A 218 -3.06 13.44 25.97
C GLN A 218 -3.89 14.22 26.99
N ASN A 219 -4.70 15.17 26.55
CA ASN A 219 -5.45 16.08 27.40
C ASN A 219 -6.98 15.88 27.28
N ALA A 220 -7.43 14.63 27.17
CA ALA A 220 -8.83 14.26 27.04
C ALA A 220 -9.74 14.92 28.09
N ASP A 221 -9.28 14.97 29.35
CA ASP A 221 -10.03 15.59 30.46
C ASP A 221 -10.19 17.12 30.32
N ASP A 222 -9.37 17.76 29.54
CA ASP A 222 -9.50 19.19 29.22
C ASP A 222 -10.41 19.45 28.01
N ILE A 223 -10.53 18.46 27.14
CA ILE A 223 -11.25 18.54 25.86
C ILE A 223 -12.72 18.09 25.99
N GLY A 224 -12.97 16.93 26.57
CA GLY A 224 -14.28 16.27 26.49
C GLY A 224 -14.57 15.75 25.08
N ARG A 225 -15.67 16.18 24.46
CA ARG A 225 -16.03 15.92 23.06
C ARG A 225 -15.96 14.42 22.66
N GLY A 226 -16.44 13.54 23.55
CA GLY A 226 -16.41 12.09 23.33
C GLY A 226 -15.11 11.39 23.77
N TYR A 227 -14.05 12.14 24.07
CA TYR A 227 -12.81 11.57 24.63
C TYR A 227 -12.85 11.40 26.16
N SER A 228 -13.72 12.16 26.84
CA SER A 228 -14.00 12.05 28.28
C SER A 228 -15.41 12.56 28.59
N ASP A 229 -15.89 12.32 29.81
CA ASP A 229 -17.21 12.75 30.29
C ASP A 229 -17.37 14.26 30.46
N ARG A 230 -16.32 15.04 30.21
CA ARG A 230 -16.35 16.49 30.30
C ARG A 230 -17.32 17.09 29.26
N LYS A 231 -18.29 17.86 29.75
CA LYS A 231 -19.30 18.52 28.90
C LYS A 231 -18.80 19.79 28.18
N LYS A 232 -17.79 20.47 28.75
CA LYS A 232 -17.25 21.71 28.19
C LYS A 232 -15.72 21.66 28.22
N ALA A 233 -15.10 21.90 27.07
CA ALA A 233 -13.64 22.03 26.95
C ALA A 233 -13.10 23.23 27.71
N LYS A 234 -11.85 23.13 28.17
CA LYS A 234 -11.10 24.26 28.71
C LYS A 234 -10.60 25.16 27.59
N ALA A 235 -11.35 26.21 27.27
CA ALA A 235 -10.96 27.16 26.25
C ALA A 235 -10.19 28.35 26.85
N LYS A 236 -9.14 28.80 26.15
CA LYS A 236 -8.39 30.01 26.47
C LYS A 236 -8.54 31.00 25.29
N LYS A 237 -9.09 32.19 25.57
CA LYS A 237 -9.37 33.21 24.53
C LYS A 237 -10.21 32.67 23.35
N GLY A 238 -11.18 31.81 23.62
CA GLY A 238 -12.03 31.23 22.58
C GLY A 238 -11.43 30.03 21.82
N LYS A 239 -10.17 29.66 22.05
CA LYS A 239 -9.47 28.56 21.41
C LYS A 239 -9.25 27.39 22.35
N ILE A 240 -9.09 26.19 21.77
CA ILE A 240 -8.73 24.95 22.46
C ILE A 240 -7.44 24.44 21.83
N THR A 241 -6.53 23.93 22.67
CA THR A 241 -5.33 23.20 22.22
C THR A 241 -5.53 21.72 22.46
N TRP A 242 -5.42 20.93 21.42
CA TRP A 242 -5.45 19.48 21.37
C TRP A 242 -4.01 18.99 21.37
N HIS A 243 -3.65 18.08 22.27
CA HIS A 243 -2.30 17.55 22.38
C HIS A 243 -2.30 16.04 22.08
N TYR A 244 -1.67 15.65 20.98
CA TYR A 244 -1.56 14.26 20.56
C TYR A 244 -0.12 13.77 20.58
N ILE A 245 0.05 12.47 20.93
CA ILE A 245 1.32 11.75 20.75
C ILE A 245 1.04 10.55 19.86
N ALA A 246 1.77 10.45 18.76
CA ALA A 246 1.72 9.31 17.83
C ALA A 246 3.11 8.64 17.82
N PRO A 247 3.28 7.51 18.55
CA PRO A 247 4.57 6.84 18.63
C PRO A 247 4.81 5.93 17.43
N ASN A 248 6.04 5.94 16.95
CA ASN A 248 6.55 5.05 15.90
C ASN A 248 5.65 5.00 14.65
N VAL A 249 5.46 6.15 14.03
CA VAL A 249 4.70 6.34 12.79
C VAL A 249 5.54 7.11 11.79
N HIS A 250 5.16 7.17 10.52
CA HIS A 250 5.89 7.90 9.49
C HIS A 250 5.10 9.06 8.88
N ASP A 251 3.94 9.38 9.44
CA ASP A 251 3.13 10.55 9.09
C ASP A 251 2.19 10.93 10.23
N PHE A 252 1.69 12.19 10.20
CA PHE A 252 0.71 12.70 11.15
C PHE A 252 -0.36 13.52 10.44
N THR A 253 -1.60 13.07 10.51
CA THR A 253 -2.75 13.67 9.85
C THR A 253 -3.83 14.02 10.86
N TRP A 254 -4.62 15.05 10.57
CA TRP A 254 -5.78 15.44 11.37
C TRP A 254 -6.89 16.04 10.50
N ALA A 255 -8.09 16.02 11.02
CA ALA A 255 -9.24 16.71 10.46
C ALA A 255 -9.99 17.45 11.54
N ALA A 256 -10.68 18.52 11.18
CA ALA A 256 -11.46 19.30 12.13
C ALA A 256 -12.78 19.80 11.52
N ASP A 257 -13.85 19.64 12.29
CA ASP A 257 -15.16 20.11 11.89
C ASP A 257 -16.00 20.49 13.12
N PRO A 258 -16.79 21.61 13.08
CA PRO A 258 -17.63 22.01 14.22
C PRO A 258 -18.82 21.07 14.43
N ASP A 259 -19.25 20.32 13.40
CA ASP A 259 -20.42 19.45 13.43
C ASP A 259 -20.06 17.96 13.55
N TYR A 260 -18.82 17.62 13.89
CA TYR A 260 -18.48 16.21 14.10
C TYR A 260 -19.22 15.62 15.29
N ILE A 261 -19.86 14.48 15.06
CA ILE A 261 -20.17 13.49 16.09
C ILE A 261 -18.90 12.66 16.29
N HIS A 262 -18.55 12.38 17.54
CA HIS A 262 -17.49 11.47 17.91
C HIS A 262 -18.06 10.31 18.71
N ASP A 263 -18.06 9.12 18.11
CA ASP A 263 -18.41 7.86 18.75
C ASP A 263 -17.16 7.00 18.97
N THR A 264 -17.22 6.12 19.94
CA THR A 264 -16.20 5.09 20.18
C THR A 264 -16.81 3.70 20.16
N TYR A 265 -16.04 2.72 19.71
CA TYR A 265 -16.43 1.31 19.71
C TYR A 265 -15.24 0.43 20.13
N PRO A 266 -15.44 -0.64 20.93
CA PRO A 266 -14.36 -1.54 21.31
C PRO A 266 -13.91 -2.37 20.11
N GLY A 267 -12.62 -2.31 19.79
CA GLY A 267 -11.94 -3.17 18.84
C GLY A 267 -11.27 -4.37 19.52
N PRO A 268 -10.63 -5.27 18.74
CA PRO A 268 -9.89 -6.40 19.29
C PRO A 268 -8.61 -5.92 20.02
N ASN A 269 -8.11 -6.76 20.94
CA ASN A 269 -6.82 -6.54 21.64
C ASN A 269 -6.73 -5.17 22.38
N ASP A 270 -7.83 -4.74 22.99
CA ASP A 270 -7.96 -3.47 23.71
C ASP A 270 -7.74 -2.22 22.84
N VAL A 271 -7.98 -2.32 21.54
CA VAL A 271 -8.00 -1.16 20.65
C VAL A 271 -9.30 -0.39 20.83
N THR A 272 -9.21 0.92 20.98
CA THR A 272 -10.37 1.81 20.89
C THR A 272 -10.54 2.29 19.45
N LEU A 273 -11.68 2.00 18.84
CA LEU A 273 -12.04 2.52 17.53
C LEU A 273 -12.79 3.84 17.71
N HIS A 274 -12.33 4.90 17.09
CA HIS A 274 -12.95 6.21 17.08
C HIS A 274 -13.62 6.46 15.74
N PHE A 275 -14.81 7.04 15.75
CA PHE A 275 -15.57 7.38 14.55
C PHE A 275 -15.96 8.85 14.60
N PHE A 276 -15.49 9.63 13.63
CA PHE A 276 -15.80 11.04 13.49
C PHE A 276 -16.56 11.27 12.20
N TYR A 277 -17.78 11.78 12.29
CA TYR A 277 -18.63 12.00 11.12
C TYR A 277 -19.59 13.17 11.33
N LYS A 278 -20.04 13.77 10.23
CA LYS A 278 -20.97 14.92 10.26
C LYS A 278 -22.26 14.55 10.98
N ASN A 279 -22.76 15.49 11.77
CA ASN A 279 -24.09 15.42 12.35
C ASN A 279 -25.18 15.62 11.26
N ASN A 280 -25.28 14.66 10.36
CA ASN A 280 -26.24 14.61 9.27
C ASN A 280 -27.14 13.38 9.45
N PRO A 281 -28.47 13.56 9.65
CA PRO A 281 -29.40 12.43 9.83
C PRO A 281 -29.35 11.37 8.74
N ASP A 282 -28.99 11.72 7.51
CA ASP A 282 -28.97 10.79 6.37
C ASP A 282 -27.83 9.76 6.45
N ILE A 283 -26.79 10.03 7.24
CA ILE A 283 -25.60 9.15 7.30
C ILE A 283 -25.39 8.52 8.68
N ILE A 284 -25.95 9.06 9.75
CA ILE A 284 -25.69 8.63 11.13
C ILE A 284 -25.91 7.12 11.29
N ASP A 285 -27.01 6.57 10.77
CA ASP A 285 -27.34 5.16 10.89
C ASP A 285 -26.31 4.26 10.19
N ASN A 286 -25.81 4.67 9.03
CA ASN A 286 -24.77 3.95 8.32
C ASN A 286 -23.45 3.93 9.11
N TRP A 287 -23.07 5.08 9.66
CA TRP A 287 -21.86 5.19 10.48
C TRP A 287 -21.95 4.36 11.77
N LYS A 288 -23.11 4.30 12.42
CA LYS A 288 -23.30 3.43 13.59
C LYS A 288 -23.25 1.94 13.23
N LYS A 289 -23.81 1.54 12.10
CA LYS A 289 -23.73 0.15 11.61
C LYS A 289 -22.31 -0.24 11.18
N LEU A 290 -21.51 0.72 10.73
CA LEU A 290 -20.12 0.51 10.36
C LEU A 290 -19.25 0.08 11.55
N GLN A 291 -19.49 0.63 12.74
CA GLN A 291 -18.63 0.45 13.91
C GLN A 291 -18.35 -1.03 14.27
N PRO A 292 -19.34 -1.90 14.45
CA PRO A 292 -19.09 -3.33 14.72
C PRO A 292 -18.43 -4.05 13.55
N LEU A 293 -18.67 -3.63 12.30
CA LEU A 293 -18.02 -4.24 11.14
C LEU A 293 -16.53 -3.87 11.09
N THR A 294 -16.17 -2.63 11.43
CA THR A 294 -14.77 -2.20 11.54
C THR A 294 -14.01 -3.04 12.57
N ALA A 295 -14.62 -3.37 13.72
CA ALA A 295 -14.03 -4.27 14.71
C ALA A 295 -13.81 -5.69 14.17
N LYS A 296 -14.77 -6.22 13.39
CA LYS A 296 -14.64 -7.52 12.72
C LYS A 296 -13.54 -7.51 11.66
N LEU A 297 -13.47 -6.46 10.83
CA LEU A 297 -12.41 -6.26 9.83
C LEU A 297 -11.03 -6.27 10.50
N MET A 298 -10.83 -5.49 11.56
CA MET A 298 -9.58 -5.47 12.32
C MET A 298 -9.24 -6.84 12.92
N THR A 299 -10.24 -7.59 13.38
CA THR A 299 -10.05 -8.96 13.87
C THR A 299 -9.57 -9.90 12.77
N TYR A 300 -10.15 -9.78 11.57
CA TYR A 300 -9.74 -10.55 10.41
C TYR A 300 -8.27 -10.25 10.03
N PHE A 301 -7.91 -8.97 9.91
CA PHE A 301 -6.54 -8.57 9.55
C PHE A 301 -5.52 -8.98 10.59
N ASN A 302 -5.85 -8.87 11.88
CA ASN A 302 -5.00 -9.38 12.97
C ASN A 302 -4.68 -10.88 12.81
N LYS A 303 -5.65 -11.67 12.39
CA LYS A 303 -5.49 -13.12 12.17
C LYS A 303 -4.72 -13.43 10.88
N ALA A 304 -5.03 -12.70 9.82
CA ALA A 304 -4.50 -12.99 8.49
C ALA A 304 -3.05 -12.54 8.31
N ILE A 305 -2.67 -11.40 8.91
CA ILE A 305 -1.38 -10.74 8.71
C ILE A 305 -0.58 -10.69 10.01
N GLY A 306 -1.15 -10.10 11.08
CA GLY A 306 -0.47 -9.90 12.37
C GLY A 306 -1.20 -8.87 13.22
N PRO A 307 -0.89 -8.76 14.52
CA PRO A 307 -1.62 -7.89 15.43
C PRO A 307 -1.42 -6.40 15.08
N TYR A 308 -2.52 -5.63 15.03
CA TYR A 308 -2.45 -4.18 14.96
C TYR A 308 -1.66 -3.62 16.17
N PRO A 309 -0.60 -2.84 15.94
CA PRO A 309 0.35 -2.56 17.01
C PRO A 309 -0.06 -1.42 17.96
N TYR A 310 -1.05 -0.63 17.60
CA TYR A 310 -1.49 0.52 18.38
C TYR A 310 -2.77 0.22 19.18
N LYS A 311 -3.13 1.09 20.13
CA LYS A 311 -4.30 0.94 20.99
C LYS A 311 -5.48 1.83 20.60
N GLN A 312 -5.38 2.54 19.49
CA GLN A 312 -6.47 3.30 18.89
C GLN A 312 -6.40 3.26 17.37
N TYR A 313 -7.56 3.43 16.72
CA TYR A 313 -7.70 3.71 15.29
C TYR A 313 -8.90 4.61 15.05
N SER A 314 -8.76 5.61 14.18
CA SER A 314 -9.81 6.58 13.88
C SER A 314 -10.31 6.44 12.45
N VAL A 315 -11.61 6.26 12.26
CA VAL A 315 -12.30 6.38 10.97
C VAL A 315 -12.95 7.76 10.92
N VAL A 316 -12.50 8.61 10.01
CA VAL A 316 -12.85 10.03 10.00
C VAL A 316 -13.49 10.42 8.68
N HIS A 317 -14.64 11.07 8.74
CA HIS A 317 -15.27 11.70 7.60
C HIS A 317 -14.41 12.86 7.11
N GLY A 318 -13.65 12.64 6.04
CA GLY A 318 -12.72 13.58 5.43
C GLY A 318 -13.28 14.28 4.19
N GLY A 319 -12.46 15.11 3.59
CA GLY A 319 -12.87 15.98 2.47
C GLY A 319 -12.89 15.32 1.10
N GLU A 320 -12.12 14.24 0.87
CA GLU A 320 -11.98 13.60 -0.44
C GLU A 320 -11.75 12.09 -0.32
N GLY A 321 -12.47 11.32 -1.12
CA GLY A 321 -12.24 9.89 -1.43
C GLY A 321 -12.13 8.97 -0.23
N GLY A 322 -11.13 8.13 -0.26
CA GLY A 322 -10.55 7.36 0.82
C GLY A 322 -9.05 7.62 0.82
N MET A 323 -8.45 7.63 2.01
CA MET A 323 -7.01 7.77 2.20
C MET A 323 -6.61 7.28 3.58
N GLU A 324 -5.64 6.43 3.59
CA GLU A 324 -5.00 5.88 4.76
C GLU A 324 -4.00 6.87 5.37
N TYR A 325 -3.90 6.84 6.69
CA TYR A 325 -2.88 7.53 7.49
C TYR A 325 -2.52 6.72 8.72
N ALA A 326 -1.41 7.06 9.35
CA ALA A 326 -0.99 6.41 10.57
C ALA A 326 -2.06 6.55 11.67
N MET A 327 -2.57 5.42 12.16
CA MET A 327 -3.60 5.30 13.21
C MET A 327 -4.94 6.00 12.88
N LEU A 328 -5.17 6.39 11.61
CA LEU A 328 -6.34 7.13 11.17
C LEU A 328 -6.59 6.93 9.67
N THR A 329 -7.86 6.96 9.26
CA THR A 329 -8.22 7.10 7.83
C THR A 329 -9.16 8.26 7.62
N LEU A 330 -9.01 8.96 6.50
CA LEU A 330 -9.94 9.97 5.99
C LEU A 330 -10.77 9.39 4.85
N ILE A 331 -12.09 9.32 5.01
CA ILE A 331 -13.01 8.80 3.99
C ILE A 331 -14.17 9.75 3.74
N THR A 332 -14.70 9.81 2.53
CA THR A 332 -15.98 10.47 2.29
C THR A 332 -17.11 9.70 2.98
N GLY A 333 -18.00 10.40 3.65
CA GLY A 333 -18.99 9.80 4.55
C GLY A 333 -20.40 9.65 3.99
N ASN A 334 -20.75 10.40 2.94
CA ASN A 334 -22.09 10.38 2.31
C ASN A 334 -22.20 9.21 1.30
N ARG A 335 -21.81 8.02 1.72
CA ARG A 335 -21.79 6.81 0.88
C ARG A 335 -22.99 5.92 1.16
N LYS A 336 -23.43 5.14 0.17
CA LYS A 336 -24.27 3.97 0.42
C LYS A 336 -23.54 3.01 1.35
N PHE A 337 -24.27 2.30 2.21
CA PHE A 337 -23.68 1.49 3.27
C PHE A 337 -22.62 0.49 2.77
N GLY A 338 -22.89 -0.28 1.72
CA GLY A 338 -21.89 -1.20 1.16
C GLY A 338 -20.62 -0.49 0.68
N SER A 339 -20.73 0.69 0.04
CA SER A 339 -19.57 1.48 -0.35
C SER A 339 -18.81 2.08 0.85
N LEU A 340 -19.51 2.39 1.95
CA LEU A 340 -18.89 2.86 3.19
C LEU A 340 -18.10 1.73 3.86
N VAL A 341 -18.65 0.51 3.89
CA VAL A 341 -17.96 -0.67 4.40
C VAL A 341 -16.73 -0.99 3.55
N GLY A 342 -16.87 -1.04 2.22
CA GLY A 342 -15.77 -1.37 1.31
C GLY A 342 -14.61 -0.38 1.39
N VAL A 343 -14.88 0.94 1.39
CA VAL A 343 -13.80 1.93 1.57
C VAL A 343 -13.15 1.81 2.95
N THR A 344 -13.93 1.57 4.01
CA THR A 344 -13.37 1.38 5.35
C THR A 344 -12.53 0.11 5.44
N ALA A 345 -12.93 -0.98 4.79
CA ALA A 345 -12.16 -2.22 4.75
C ALA A 345 -10.82 -2.02 4.06
N HIS A 346 -10.81 -1.31 2.94
CA HIS A 346 -9.61 -0.97 2.19
C HIS A 346 -8.67 -0.08 3.01
N GLU A 347 -9.15 1.08 3.47
CA GLU A 347 -8.32 2.04 4.21
C GLU A 347 -7.84 1.49 5.57
N LEU A 348 -8.62 0.64 6.24
CA LEU A 348 -8.16 -0.03 7.46
C LEU A 348 -7.06 -1.05 7.18
N ALA A 349 -7.11 -1.77 6.05
CA ALA A 349 -6.09 -2.75 5.69
C ALA A 349 -4.73 -2.11 5.41
N HIS A 350 -4.69 -0.86 4.92
CA HIS A 350 -3.47 -0.07 4.81
C HIS A 350 -2.76 0.16 6.16
N SER A 351 -3.44 -0.03 7.29
CA SER A 351 -2.76 -0.03 8.60
C SER A 351 -1.67 -1.09 8.71
N TRP A 352 -1.71 -2.14 7.88
CA TRP A 352 -0.67 -3.16 7.74
C TRP A 352 0.21 -2.90 6.52
N PHE A 353 -0.41 -2.75 5.34
CA PHE A 353 0.29 -2.51 4.07
C PHE A 353 0.29 -1.02 3.77
N GLN A 354 1.15 -0.31 4.39
CA GLN A 354 1.70 1.02 4.35
C GLN A 354 2.04 1.55 5.76
N HIS A 355 1.12 1.51 6.75
CA HIS A 355 1.38 2.18 8.04
C HIS A 355 2.09 1.31 9.09
N VAL A 356 2.39 0.05 8.78
CA VAL A 356 3.28 -0.84 9.55
C VAL A 356 4.38 -1.42 8.67
N LEU A 357 4.08 -1.71 7.40
CA LEU A 357 5.01 -2.20 6.37
C LEU A 357 5.18 -1.08 5.34
N ALA A 358 5.95 -0.03 5.69
CA ALA A 358 6.00 1.24 4.96
C ALA A 358 6.83 1.15 3.67
N THR A 359 6.29 0.49 2.67
CA THR A 359 6.88 0.40 1.33
C THR A 359 6.95 1.79 0.69
N ASN A 360 7.99 2.06 -0.10
CA ASN A 360 8.08 3.29 -0.86
C ASN A 360 7.04 3.31 -2.00
N GLU A 361 5.95 4.04 -1.82
CA GLU A 361 4.81 4.07 -2.73
C GLU A 361 5.13 4.75 -4.07
N THR A 362 6.14 5.60 -4.14
CA THR A 362 6.61 6.15 -5.41
C THR A 362 7.24 5.08 -6.32
N LYS A 363 7.84 4.06 -5.71
CA LYS A 363 8.58 3.00 -6.42
C LYS A 363 7.82 1.67 -6.50
N HIS A 364 6.96 1.39 -5.50
CA HIS A 364 6.34 0.09 -5.30
C HIS A 364 4.88 0.21 -4.80
N GLU A 365 4.10 1.15 -5.32
CA GLU A 365 2.72 1.42 -4.93
C GLU A 365 1.80 0.19 -4.98
N TRP A 366 2.14 -0.79 -5.81
CA TRP A 366 1.40 -2.04 -5.93
C TRP A 366 1.55 -2.97 -4.70
N MET A 367 2.59 -2.81 -3.88
CA MET A 367 2.74 -3.54 -2.61
C MET A 367 1.88 -2.95 -1.52
N ASP A 368 1.55 -1.69 -1.63
CA ASP A 368 0.60 -1.00 -0.79
C ASP A 368 -0.84 -1.28 -1.26
N GLU A 369 -1.25 -0.70 -2.36
CA GLU A 369 -2.61 -0.74 -2.89
C GLU A 369 -3.06 -2.15 -3.31
N GLY A 370 -2.15 -2.92 -3.90
CA GLY A 370 -2.45 -4.26 -4.38
C GLY A 370 -2.64 -5.27 -3.24
N PHE A 371 -1.78 -5.23 -2.23
CA PHE A 371 -1.90 -6.13 -1.07
C PHE A 371 -3.10 -5.78 -0.22
N THR A 372 -3.35 -4.49 -0.06
CA THR A 372 -4.55 -3.95 0.58
C THR A 372 -5.82 -4.39 -0.14
N SER A 373 -5.87 -4.25 -1.48
CA SER A 373 -7.00 -4.72 -2.30
C SER A 373 -7.22 -6.22 -2.19
N PHE A 374 -6.14 -7.01 -2.15
CA PHE A 374 -6.22 -8.46 -1.97
C PHE A 374 -6.86 -8.82 -0.64
N ILE A 375 -6.33 -8.30 0.46
CA ILE A 375 -6.74 -8.73 1.80
C ILE A 375 -8.11 -8.15 2.20
N SER A 376 -8.42 -6.90 1.81
CA SER A 376 -9.72 -6.28 2.09
C SER A 376 -10.86 -6.99 1.37
N THR A 377 -10.66 -7.38 0.11
CA THR A 377 -11.66 -8.16 -0.65
C THR A 377 -11.95 -9.51 0.01
N LEU A 378 -10.93 -10.19 0.51
CA LEU A 378 -11.12 -11.46 1.24
C LEU A 378 -11.83 -11.25 2.58
N ALA A 379 -11.50 -10.16 3.29
CA ALA A 379 -12.14 -9.80 4.55
C ALA A 379 -13.63 -9.46 4.35
N GLU A 380 -13.96 -8.67 3.33
CA GLU A 380 -15.35 -8.34 3.01
C GLU A 380 -16.16 -9.59 2.69
N ASN A 381 -15.64 -10.49 1.87
CA ASN A 381 -16.30 -11.74 1.53
C ASN A 381 -16.62 -12.59 2.78
N GLU A 382 -15.73 -12.66 3.76
CA GLU A 382 -15.94 -13.41 5.01
C GLU A 382 -16.90 -12.68 5.95
N ILE A 383 -16.71 -11.36 6.17
CA ILE A 383 -17.42 -10.60 7.20
C ILE A 383 -18.85 -10.26 6.80
N LEU A 384 -19.10 -10.09 5.50
CA LEU A 384 -20.43 -9.82 4.94
C LEU A 384 -21.18 -11.09 4.53
N ASP A 385 -20.61 -12.27 4.81
CA ASP A 385 -21.18 -13.58 4.43
C ASP A 385 -21.53 -13.65 2.93
N GLU A 386 -20.71 -13.03 2.07
CA GLU A 386 -20.97 -12.99 0.62
C GLU A 386 -20.85 -14.37 -0.03
N ASN A 387 -20.05 -15.26 0.56
CA ASN A 387 -19.85 -16.64 0.12
C ASN A 387 -19.46 -16.78 -1.36
N LYS A 388 -18.75 -15.80 -1.90
CA LYS A 388 -18.22 -15.87 -3.26
C LYS A 388 -17.14 -16.94 -3.34
N GLU A 389 -17.28 -17.85 -4.28
CA GLU A 389 -16.25 -18.88 -4.55
C GLU A 389 -14.93 -18.24 -5.02
N PHE A 390 -15.03 -17.16 -5.80
CA PHE A 390 -13.89 -16.40 -6.31
C PHE A 390 -13.99 -14.90 -5.95
N PRO A 391 -13.65 -14.51 -4.71
CA PRO A 391 -13.77 -13.12 -4.26
C PRO A 391 -12.98 -12.10 -5.10
N LEU A 392 -11.80 -12.51 -5.60
CA LEU A 392 -10.89 -11.65 -6.36
C LEU A 392 -11.31 -11.42 -7.83
N GLU A 393 -12.48 -11.89 -8.27
CA GLU A 393 -12.96 -11.78 -9.66
C GLU A 393 -12.86 -10.33 -10.20
N GLY A 394 -13.18 -9.34 -9.35
CA GLY A 394 -13.08 -7.93 -9.72
C GLY A 394 -11.66 -7.50 -10.09
N SER A 395 -10.68 -7.90 -9.29
CA SER A 395 -9.25 -7.62 -9.53
C SER A 395 -8.75 -8.31 -10.80
N TYR A 396 -9.12 -9.57 -11.02
CA TYR A 396 -8.76 -10.27 -12.26
C TYR A 396 -9.36 -9.61 -13.50
N LYS A 397 -10.63 -9.21 -13.46
CA LYS A 397 -11.26 -8.46 -14.56
C LYS A 397 -10.57 -7.12 -14.81
N GLY A 398 -10.11 -6.44 -13.76
CA GLY A 398 -9.30 -5.23 -13.86
C GLY A 398 -7.96 -5.49 -14.55
N TYR A 399 -7.26 -6.54 -14.13
CA TYR A 399 -6.00 -6.96 -14.75
C TYR A 399 -6.19 -7.35 -16.22
N TYR A 400 -7.20 -8.15 -16.58
CA TYR A 400 -7.44 -8.52 -17.98
C TYR A 400 -7.73 -7.31 -18.87
N ARG A 401 -8.46 -6.31 -18.37
CA ARG A 401 -8.66 -5.05 -19.10
C ARG A 401 -7.36 -4.30 -19.31
N LEU A 402 -6.47 -4.27 -18.29
CA LEU A 402 -5.17 -3.64 -18.38
C LEU A 402 -4.30 -4.36 -19.43
N ALA A 403 -4.14 -5.68 -19.33
CA ALA A 403 -3.33 -6.49 -20.25
C ALA A 403 -3.75 -6.34 -21.72
N ASN A 404 -5.05 -6.18 -21.96
CA ASN A 404 -5.61 -6.01 -23.30
C ASN A 404 -5.72 -4.53 -23.75
N SER A 405 -5.31 -3.57 -22.92
CA SER A 405 -5.52 -2.13 -23.21
C SER A 405 -4.52 -1.51 -24.18
N GLY A 406 -3.35 -2.12 -24.35
CA GLY A 406 -2.23 -1.56 -25.11
C GLY A 406 -1.51 -0.37 -24.43
N VAL A 407 -1.89 -0.03 -23.16
CA VAL A 407 -1.25 1.04 -22.37
C VAL A 407 -0.62 0.52 -21.07
N GLU A 408 -0.60 -0.79 -20.88
CA GLU A 408 0.06 -1.41 -19.74
C GLU A 408 1.54 -1.04 -19.70
N MET A 409 2.05 -0.79 -18.50
CA MET A 409 3.47 -0.58 -18.22
C MET A 409 3.94 -1.60 -17.16
N PRO A 410 5.24 -1.92 -17.11
CA PRO A 410 5.77 -2.79 -16.05
C PRO A 410 5.34 -2.31 -14.67
N GLN A 411 4.98 -3.22 -13.79
CA GLN A 411 4.49 -2.90 -12.45
C GLN A 411 5.53 -2.19 -11.58
N ALA A 412 6.83 -2.41 -11.86
CA ALA A 412 7.94 -1.70 -11.23
C ALA A 412 8.19 -0.29 -11.81
N THR A 413 7.28 0.24 -12.65
CA THR A 413 7.37 1.62 -13.13
C THR A 413 7.13 2.58 -11.98
N ASN A 414 8.02 3.57 -11.81
CA ASN A 414 7.81 4.62 -10.81
C ASN A 414 6.44 5.31 -10.99
N ALA A 415 5.70 5.49 -9.90
CA ALA A 415 4.33 6.03 -9.89
C ALA A 415 4.16 7.33 -10.68
N ASN A 416 5.19 8.18 -10.66
CA ASN A 416 5.22 9.45 -11.38
C ASN A 416 5.43 9.30 -12.91
N ARG A 417 5.74 8.10 -13.41
CA ARG A 417 6.10 7.87 -14.83
C ARG A 417 5.02 7.18 -15.65
N TYR A 418 3.92 6.80 -15.04
CA TYR A 418 2.80 6.23 -15.80
C TYR A 418 2.21 7.25 -16.78
N SER A 419 2.05 6.83 -18.03
CA SER A 419 1.54 7.67 -19.10
C SER A 419 0.03 7.91 -19.03
N HIS A 420 -0.72 7.01 -18.37
CA HIS A 420 -2.17 7.05 -18.22
C HIS A 420 -2.55 6.73 -16.78
N ASN A 421 -3.49 7.47 -16.22
CA ASN A 421 -3.98 7.18 -14.87
C ASN A 421 -4.66 5.80 -14.78
N PHE A 422 -5.37 5.38 -15.82
CA PHE A 422 -5.94 4.03 -15.93
C PHE A 422 -4.87 2.94 -15.79
N ALA A 423 -3.72 3.10 -16.46
CA ALA A 423 -2.61 2.13 -16.36
C ALA A 423 -2.04 2.11 -14.93
N TYR A 424 -1.86 3.27 -14.30
CA TYR A 424 -1.42 3.39 -12.91
C TYR A 424 -2.39 2.67 -11.95
N GLU A 425 -3.65 3.08 -11.93
CA GLU A 425 -4.65 2.53 -11.00
C GLU A 425 -4.83 1.01 -11.21
N SER A 426 -4.97 0.56 -12.46
CA SER A 426 -5.14 -0.87 -12.73
C SER A 426 -3.90 -1.69 -12.35
N THR A 427 -2.69 -1.11 -12.47
CA THR A 427 -1.44 -1.78 -12.09
C THR A 427 -1.29 -1.83 -10.57
N ALA A 428 -1.52 -0.72 -9.86
CA ALA A 428 -1.38 -0.66 -8.42
C ALA A 428 -2.40 -1.57 -7.72
N TYR A 429 -3.68 -1.39 -8.01
CA TYR A 429 -4.79 -2.09 -7.34
C TYR A 429 -5.01 -3.50 -7.90
N SER A 430 -5.43 -3.61 -9.17
CA SER A 430 -5.89 -4.88 -9.74
C SER A 430 -4.75 -5.85 -9.98
N LYS A 431 -3.71 -5.45 -10.73
CA LYS A 431 -2.55 -6.30 -11.01
C LYS A 431 -1.75 -6.61 -9.75
N GLY A 432 -1.69 -5.66 -8.78
CA GLY A 432 -1.08 -5.85 -7.48
C GLY A 432 -1.81 -6.89 -6.62
N ALA A 433 -3.15 -6.89 -6.60
CA ALA A 433 -3.92 -7.92 -5.91
C ALA A 433 -3.77 -9.29 -6.59
N VAL A 434 -3.79 -9.33 -7.93
CA VAL A 434 -3.58 -10.55 -8.70
C VAL A 434 -2.17 -11.11 -8.50
N PHE A 435 -1.16 -10.28 -8.25
CA PHE A 435 0.19 -10.74 -7.87
C PHE A 435 0.13 -11.68 -6.65
N LEU A 436 -0.54 -11.32 -5.57
CA LEU A 436 -0.68 -12.22 -4.42
C LEU A 436 -1.54 -13.44 -4.77
N GLY A 437 -2.58 -13.29 -5.57
CA GLY A 437 -3.38 -14.41 -6.06
C GLY A 437 -2.54 -15.44 -6.84
N GLN A 438 -1.68 -14.98 -7.75
CA GLN A 438 -0.77 -15.84 -8.51
C GLN A 438 0.33 -16.43 -7.64
N LEU A 439 0.88 -15.67 -6.69
CA LEU A 439 1.82 -16.22 -5.71
C LEU A 439 1.17 -17.38 -4.94
N GLY A 440 -0.07 -17.21 -4.49
CA GLY A 440 -0.84 -18.28 -3.82
C GLY A 440 -1.13 -19.48 -4.73
N TYR A 441 -1.34 -19.27 -6.03
CA TYR A 441 -1.44 -20.35 -7.01
C TYR A 441 -0.12 -21.15 -7.12
N ILE A 442 1.03 -20.45 -7.11
CA ILE A 442 2.36 -21.08 -7.26
C ILE A 442 2.79 -21.83 -6.00
N ILE A 443 2.64 -21.23 -4.80
CA ILE A 443 3.18 -21.79 -3.55
C ILE A 443 2.13 -22.49 -2.66
N GLY A 444 0.85 -22.33 -2.96
CA GLY A 444 -0.28 -22.78 -2.14
C GLY A 444 -0.80 -21.69 -1.20
N LYS A 445 -2.12 -21.69 -0.95
CA LYS A 445 -2.82 -20.67 -0.14
C LYS A 445 -2.27 -20.57 1.29
N GLU A 446 -2.02 -21.70 1.93
CA GLU A 446 -1.56 -21.74 3.33
C GLU A 446 -0.17 -21.11 3.46
N LYS A 447 0.76 -21.45 2.55
CA LYS A 447 2.11 -20.87 2.50
C LYS A 447 2.10 -19.39 2.12
N LEU A 448 1.13 -18.95 1.31
CA LEU A 448 0.94 -17.51 1.06
C LEU A 448 0.62 -16.76 2.36
N PHE A 449 -0.35 -17.22 3.14
CA PHE A 449 -0.69 -16.55 4.40
C PHE A 449 0.41 -16.68 5.46
N GLU A 450 1.15 -17.78 5.49
CA GLU A 450 2.35 -17.89 6.31
C GLU A 450 3.42 -16.88 5.88
N THR A 451 3.60 -16.69 4.57
CA THR A 451 4.49 -15.67 4.00
C THR A 451 4.08 -14.26 4.46
N LEU A 452 2.80 -13.91 4.37
CA LEU A 452 2.31 -12.58 4.79
C LEU A 452 2.51 -12.34 6.29
N ARG A 453 2.26 -13.34 7.14
CA ARG A 453 2.51 -13.24 8.59
C ARG A 453 4.00 -13.10 8.91
N THR A 454 4.85 -13.89 8.27
CA THR A 454 6.30 -13.81 8.45
C THR A 454 6.86 -12.48 7.93
N TYR A 455 6.33 -12.00 6.80
CA TYR A 455 6.67 -10.70 6.25
C TYR A 455 6.32 -9.57 7.21
N TYR A 456 5.13 -9.61 7.82
CA TYR A 456 4.74 -8.68 8.89
C TYR A 456 5.71 -8.75 10.07
N ASP A 457 6.02 -9.94 10.58
CA ASP A 457 6.86 -10.08 11.77
C ASP A 457 8.30 -9.59 11.56
N GLU A 458 8.88 -9.81 10.39
CA GLU A 458 10.26 -9.43 10.07
C GLU A 458 10.40 -7.97 9.63
N TRP A 459 9.36 -7.40 9.02
CA TRP A 459 9.42 -6.09 8.37
C TRP A 459 8.53 -5.01 8.98
N LYS A 460 7.75 -5.30 10.01
CA LYS A 460 6.98 -4.27 10.73
C LYS A 460 7.89 -3.13 11.19
N PHE A 461 7.42 -1.89 10.98
CA PHE A 461 8.12 -0.64 11.28
C PHE A 461 9.41 -0.44 10.48
N LYS A 462 9.44 -0.99 9.26
CA LYS A 462 10.54 -0.83 8.31
C LYS A 462 10.00 -0.46 6.93
N HIS A 463 10.93 -0.28 5.97
CA HIS A 463 10.63 0.00 4.57
C HIS A 463 10.95 -1.22 3.69
N PRO A 464 10.06 -2.22 3.61
CA PRO A 464 10.29 -3.42 2.83
C PRO A 464 10.18 -3.15 1.33
N ARG A 465 10.82 -4.02 0.54
CA ARG A 465 10.88 -3.98 -0.92
C ARG A 465 10.39 -5.31 -1.52
N PRO A 466 10.14 -5.38 -2.83
CA PRO A 466 9.67 -6.59 -3.49
C PRO A 466 10.52 -7.84 -3.20
N ASN A 467 11.85 -7.68 -3.16
CA ASN A 467 12.77 -8.78 -2.86
C ASN A 467 12.64 -9.32 -1.44
N ASP A 468 12.25 -8.50 -0.49
CA ASP A 468 12.13 -8.91 0.91
C ASP A 468 10.95 -9.89 1.07
N LEU A 469 9.82 -9.61 0.43
CA LEU A 469 8.70 -10.55 0.35
C LEU A 469 9.09 -11.83 -0.40
N ARG A 470 9.78 -11.72 -1.55
CA ARG A 470 10.22 -12.87 -2.34
C ARG A 470 11.10 -13.82 -1.53
N VAL A 471 12.10 -13.30 -0.83
CA VAL A 471 13.02 -14.12 -0.01
C VAL A 471 12.27 -14.90 1.08
N ILE A 472 11.27 -14.28 1.70
CA ILE A 472 10.42 -14.95 2.70
C ILE A 472 9.58 -16.05 2.04
N ALA A 473 8.94 -15.74 0.90
CA ALA A 473 8.14 -16.71 0.16
C ALA A 473 8.97 -17.92 -0.31
N GLU A 474 10.20 -17.69 -0.78
CA GLU A 474 11.14 -18.76 -1.16
C GLU A 474 11.53 -19.63 0.04
N ARG A 475 11.81 -19.02 1.19
CA ARG A 475 12.17 -19.72 2.42
C ARG A 475 11.01 -20.61 2.94
N ILE A 476 9.78 -20.13 2.88
CA ILE A 476 8.59 -20.85 3.34
C ILE A 476 8.17 -21.94 2.36
N SER A 477 8.19 -21.63 1.08
CA SER A 477 7.74 -22.57 0.05
C SER A 477 8.78 -23.62 -0.34
N GLY A 478 10.07 -23.29 -0.19
CA GLY A 478 11.17 -24.10 -0.73
C GLY A 478 11.36 -23.93 -2.25
N LEU A 479 10.63 -23.01 -2.88
CA LEU A 479 10.65 -22.79 -4.33
C LEU A 479 11.47 -21.56 -4.69
N GLN A 480 12.07 -21.55 -5.88
CA GLN A 480 12.71 -20.36 -6.44
C GLN A 480 11.65 -19.47 -7.11
N LEU A 481 11.58 -18.19 -6.74
CA LEU A 481 10.52 -17.27 -7.18
C LEU A 481 11.04 -16.01 -7.88
N GLN A 482 12.36 -15.90 -8.11
CA GLN A 482 12.93 -14.74 -8.80
C GLN A 482 12.35 -14.56 -10.21
N TRP A 483 12.12 -15.66 -10.94
CA TRP A 483 11.49 -15.65 -12.26
C TRP A 483 10.10 -15.01 -12.21
N TYR A 484 9.30 -15.37 -11.20
CA TYR A 484 7.96 -14.84 -10.99
C TYR A 484 7.98 -13.33 -10.71
N LEU A 485 8.80 -12.90 -9.75
CA LEU A 485 8.94 -11.48 -9.44
C LEU A 485 9.39 -10.68 -10.67
N THR A 486 10.35 -11.18 -11.43
CA THR A 486 10.85 -10.50 -12.63
C THR A 486 9.79 -10.39 -13.72
N ASP A 487 9.18 -11.51 -14.12
CA ASP A 487 8.18 -11.50 -15.20
C ASP A 487 6.96 -10.66 -14.84
N TRP A 488 6.44 -10.82 -13.61
CA TRP A 488 5.24 -10.10 -13.19
C TRP A 488 5.45 -8.60 -13.01
N THR A 489 6.59 -8.19 -12.44
CA THR A 489 6.78 -6.78 -12.06
C THR A 489 7.59 -5.96 -13.05
N GLN A 490 8.55 -6.57 -13.75
CA GLN A 490 9.48 -5.83 -14.64
C GLN A 490 9.12 -5.92 -16.11
N THR A 491 8.08 -6.70 -16.45
CA THR A 491 7.60 -6.86 -17.82
C THR A 491 6.10 -6.66 -17.92
N THR A 492 5.58 -6.67 -19.13
CA THR A 492 4.15 -6.77 -19.45
C THR A 492 3.82 -8.14 -20.06
N ASN A 493 4.62 -9.16 -19.73
CA ASN A 493 4.36 -10.53 -20.16
C ASN A 493 3.05 -11.05 -19.56
N THR A 494 2.29 -11.78 -20.37
CA THR A 494 1.00 -12.34 -19.97
C THR A 494 1.06 -13.85 -19.85
N ILE A 495 0.19 -14.40 -19.05
CA ILE A 495 -0.10 -15.83 -18.97
C ILE A 495 -1.16 -16.14 -20.02
N ASP A 496 -0.89 -17.10 -20.90
CA ASP A 496 -1.82 -17.62 -21.91
C ASP A 496 -1.35 -19.02 -22.31
N PHE A 497 -2.14 -20.05 -21.96
CA PHE A 497 -1.87 -21.44 -22.27
C PHE A 497 -3.02 -22.04 -23.06
N ALA A 498 -2.71 -22.82 -24.07
CA ALA A 498 -3.70 -23.51 -24.88
C ALA A 498 -3.52 -25.03 -24.80
N ILE A 499 -4.63 -25.77 -24.95
CA ILE A 499 -4.67 -27.21 -24.93
C ILE A 499 -5.22 -27.76 -26.24
N THR A 500 -4.59 -28.82 -26.73
CA THR A 500 -5.12 -29.70 -27.79
C THR A 500 -4.91 -31.15 -27.42
N VAL A 501 -5.78 -32.03 -27.90
CA VAL A 501 -5.70 -33.47 -27.59
C VAL A 501 -5.74 -34.27 -28.90
N LYS A 502 -4.93 -35.30 -28.98
CA LYS A 502 -4.85 -36.18 -30.15
C LYS A 502 -4.96 -37.64 -29.70
N GLU A 503 -5.57 -38.46 -30.54
CA GLU A 503 -5.54 -39.90 -30.41
C GLU A 503 -4.11 -40.42 -30.52
N ASP A 504 -3.72 -41.36 -29.67
CA ASP A 504 -2.42 -42.04 -29.70
C ASP A 504 -2.63 -43.54 -29.62
N GLY A 505 -3.03 -44.15 -30.74
CA GLY A 505 -3.47 -45.52 -30.81
C GLY A 505 -4.88 -45.75 -30.23
N GLU A 506 -5.24 -46.98 -29.96
CA GLU A 506 -6.62 -47.37 -29.51
C GLU A 506 -6.88 -47.13 -28.03
N SER A 507 -5.83 -47.00 -27.19
CA SER A 507 -5.95 -46.99 -25.73
C SER A 507 -5.33 -45.76 -25.05
N LYS A 508 -4.82 -44.81 -25.81
CA LYS A 508 -4.14 -43.62 -25.27
C LYS A 508 -4.58 -42.34 -25.97
N ALA A 509 -4.44 -41.23 -25.25
CA ALA A 509 -4.55 -39.88 -25.81
C ALA A 509 -3.31 -39.08 -25.43
N THR A 510 -2.80 -38.28 -26.36
CA THR A 510 -1.72 -37.31 -26.12
C THR A 510 -2.30 -35.94 -25.93
N VAL A 511 -2.09 -35.37 -24.74
CA VAL A 511 -2.39 -33.98 -24.39
C VAL A 511 -1.22 -33.11 -24.82
N GLN A 512 -1.49 -32.12 -25.65
CA GLN A 512 -0.51 -31.14 -26.11
C GLN A 512 -0.86 -29.77 -25.52
N LEU A 513 0.10 -29.17 -24.83
CA LEU A 513 0.01 -27.85 -24.24
C LEU A 513 0.89 -26.87 -25.02
N GLU A 514 0.42 -25.68 -25.19
CA GLU A 514 1.17 -24.59 -25.82
C GLU A 514 1.10 -23.34 -24.94
N ARG A 515 2.26 -22.81 -24.57
CA ARG A 515 2.37 -21.51 -23.93
C ARG A 515 2.35 -20.42 -25.02
N LYS A 516 1.26 -19.68 -25.11
CA LYS A 516 1.07 -18.58 -26.06
C LYS A 516 1.56 -17.27 -25.50
N GLY A 517 1.34 -17.04 -24.21
CA GLY A 517 1.90 -15.91 -23.46
C GLY A 517 3.40 -16.10 -23.20
N LEU A 518 4.07 -15.00 -22.84
CA LEU A 518 5.51 -15.04 -22.57
C LEU A 518 5.83 -15.45 -21.12
N MET A 519 4.90 -15.26 -20.19
CA MET A 519 5.10 -15.62 -18.79
C MET A 519 4.91 -17.12 -18.57
N PRO A 520 5.93 -17.85 -18.10
CA PRO A 520 5.79 -19.26 -17.74
C PRO A 520 5.04 -19.43 -16.41
N MET A 521 4.24 -20.50 -16.30
CA MET A 521 3.56 -20.88 -15.04
C MET A 521 3.59 -22.39 -14.87
N PRO A 522 3.59 -22.92 -13.64
CA PRO A 522 3.26 -24.31 -13.41
C PRO A 522 1.79 -24.55 -13.75
N LEU A 523 1.45 -25.75 -14.25
CA LEU A 523 0.08 -26.03 -14.66
C LEU A 523 -0.55 -27.14 -13.81
N GLU A 524 -1.79 -26.94 -13.43
CA GLU A 524 -2.71 -27.93 -12.92
C GLU A 524 -3.70 -28.30 -14.02
N ILE A 525 -3.89 -29.59 -14.26
CA ILE A 525 -4.74 -30.07 -15.35
C ILE A 525 -5.68 -31.14 -14.80
N LEU A 526 -6.96 -30.94 -15.01
CA LEU A 526 -8.00 -31.90 -14.68
C LEU A 526 -8.44 -32.64 -15.96
N VAL A 527 -8.33 -33.95 -15.95
CA VAL A 527 -8.92 -34.85 -16.96
C VAL A 527 -10.21 -35.42 -16.38
N GLN A 528 -11.31 -35.23 -17.08
CA GLN A 528 -12.62 -35.81 -16.76
C GLN A 528 -12.98 -36.90 -17.77
N TYR A 529 -13.40 -38.04 -17.25
CA TYR A 529 -13.82 -39.20 -18.08
C TYR A 529 -15.33 -39.32 -18.10
N LYS A 530 -15.87 -39.87 -19.20
CA LYS A 530 -17.31 -40.07 -19.40
C LYS A 530 -17.98 -40.99 -18.37
N ASN A 531 -17.17 -41.83 -17.69
CA ASN A 531 -17.65 -42.70 -16.59
C ASN A 531 -17.72 -41.95 -15.22
N GLY A 532 -17.39 -40.65 -15.18
CA GLY A 532 -17.37 -39.82 -13.96
C GLY A 532 -16.06 -39.88 -13.18
N GLU A 533 -15.07 -40.70 -13.60
CA GLU A 533 -13.72 -40.65 -13.01
C GLU A 533 -13.02 -39.33 -13.35
N THR A 534 -12.13 -38.91 -12.47
CA THR A 534 -11.28 -37.72 -12.69
C THR A 534 -9.83 -38.06 -12.38
N GLN A 535 -8.91 -37.38 -13.07
CA GLN A 535 -7.48 -37.47 -12.86
C GLN A 535 -6.85 -36.08 -12.87
N LEU A 536 -6.04 -35.79 -11.85
CA LEU A 536 -5.27 -34.58 -11.78
C LEU A 536 -3.83 -34.79 -12.23
N HIS A 537 -3.31 -33.80 -12.94
CA HIS A 537 -1.92 -33.72 -13.38
C HIS A 537 -1.32 -32.39 -12.94
N TYR A 538 -0.07 -32.40 -12.51
CA TYR A 538 0.69 -31.21 -12.19
C TYR A 538 2.00 -31.18 -13.00
N ILE A 539 2.26 -30.05 -13.63
CA ILE A 539 3.45 -29.81 -14.44
C ILE A 539 4.21 -28.63 -13.84
N PRO A 540 5.25 -28.87 -13.04
CA PRO A 540 6.11 -27.81 -12.55
C PRO A 540 6.94 -27.22 -13.69
N ILE A 541 7.50 -26.02 -13.46
CA ILE A 541 8.46 -25.43 -14.40
C ILE A 541 9.87 -25.49 -13.83
N SER A 542 10.86 -25.69 -14.69
CA SER A 542 12.26 -25.86 -14.29
C SER A 542 12.83 -24.65 -13.49
N LEU A 543 12.24 -23.46 -13.64
CA LEU A 543 12.63 -22.25 -12.92
C LEU A 543 12.29 -22.29 -11.42
N MET A 544 11.28 -23.06 -11.01
CA MET A 544 10.87 -23.20 -9.61
C MET A 544 11.83 -24.05 -8.79
N ARG A 545 12.54 -24.97 -9.41
CA ARG A 545 13.43 -25.95 -8.77
C ARG A 545 12.75 -26.73 -7.65
N GLY A 546 11.51 -27.12 -7.87
CA GLY A 546 10.68 -27.85 -6.93
C GLY A 546 9.21 -27.79 -7.35
N GLU A 547 8.35 -28.31 -6.51
CA GLU A 547 6.91 -28.40 -6.73
C GLU A 547 6.13 -27.95 -5.49
N LYS A 548 4.91 -27.46 -5.66
CA LYS A 548 4.04 -27.16 -4.52
C LYS A 548 3.39 -28.42 -3.99
N GLU A 549 2.92 -28.36 -2.77
CA GLU A 549 2.07 -29.39 -2.18
C GLU A 549 0.71 -29.45 -2.91
N ASN A 550 0.17 -30.67 -3.06
CA ASN A 550 -1.12 -30.88 -3.68
C ASN A 550 -2.24 -30.20 -2.85
N PRO A 551 -2.97 -29.20 -3.40
CA PRO A 551 -4.04 -28.54 -2.67
C PRO A 551 -5.38 -29.28 -2.72
N TYR A 552 -5.47 -30.38 -3.47
CA TYR A 552 -6.70 -31.14 -3.70
C TYR A 552 -6.79 -32.37 -2.80
N SER A 553 -7.99 -32.85 -2.59
CA SER A 553 -8.25 -34.09 -1.83
C SER A 553 -7.99 -35.38 -2.62
N ILE A 554 -7.74 -35.27 -3.93
CA ILE A 554 -7.38 -36.39 -4.81
C ILE A 554 -5.90 -36.26 -5.20
N ASP A 555 -5.24 -37.39 -5.34
CA ASP A 555 -3.84 -37.42 -5.76
C ASP A 555 -3.67 -36.85 -7.17
N TRP A 556 -2.56 -36.19 -7.42
CA TRP A 556 -2.17 -35.77 -8.75
C TRP A 556 -0.94 -36.48 -9.29
N ASN A 557 -0.87 -36.59 -10.60
CA ASN A 557 0.32 -37.13 -11.29
C ASN A 557 1.27 -35.95 -11.56
N VAL A 558 2.43 -35.96 -10.92
CA VAL A 558 3.48 -35.00 -11.16
C VAL A 558 4.28 -35.40 -12.40
N HIS A 559 4.38 -34.48 -13.34
CA HIS A 559 5.14 -34.66 -14.58
C HIS A 559 6.55 -34.08 -14.46
N PRO A 560 7.49 -34.47 -15.37
CA PRO A 560 8.77 -33.80 -15.50
C PRO A 560 8.59 -32.30 -15.75
N ASP A 561 9.53 -31.51 -15.22
CA ASP A 561 9.52 -30.05 -15.32
C ASP A 561 9.37 -29.57 -16.78
N TRP A 562 8.48 -28.61 -16.99
CA TRP A 562 8.43 -27.91 -18.27
C TRP A 562 9.58 -26.89 -18.35
N THR A 563 10.46 -27.09 -19.34
CA THR A 563 11.56 -26.15 -19.60
C THR A 563 10.98 -24.87 -20.21
N TRP A 564 11.12 -23.76 -19.54
CA TRP A 564 10.53 -22.46 -19.92
C TRP A 564 10.86 -22.00 -21.35
N ALA A 565 12.03 -22.40 -21.87
CA ALA A 565 12.45 -22.05 -23.24
C ALA A 565 11.62 -22.75 -24.32
N ASN A 566 10.94 -23.86 -23.99
CA ASN A 566 10.10 -24.59 -24.93
C ASN A 566 8.66 -24.07 -24.85
N PRO A 567 8.07 -23.62 -25.95
CA PRO A 567 6.69 -23.14 -25.95
C PRO A 567 5.67 -24.29 -25.90
N LYS A 568 6.10 -25.53 -26.07
CA LYS A 568 5.21 -26.71 -26.13
C LYS A 568 5.64 -27.78 -25.13
N TYR A 569 4.63 -28.45 -24.57
CA TYR A 569 4.77 -29.61 -23.70
C TYR A 569 3.74 -30.67 -24.09
N SER A 570 4.02 -31.95 -23.85
CA SER A 570 3.04 -32.99 -24.08
C SER A 570 3.22 -34.13 -23.08
N PHE A 571 2.10 -34.73 -22.72
CA PHE A 571 2.06 -35.94 -21.89
C PHE A 571 0.96 -36.89 -22.41
N SER A 572 1.06 -38.16 -22.05
CA SER A 572 0.07 -39.17 -22.43
C SER A 572 -0.86 -39.48 -21.28
N VAL A 573 -2.13 -39.68 -21.61
CA VAL A 573 -3.16 -40.24 -20.72
C VAL A 573 -3.45 -41.67 -21.18
N ASP A 574 -3.37 -42.64 -20.26
CA ASP A 574 -3.57 -44.08 -20.54
C ASP A 574 -5.07 -44.44 -20.65
N ARG A 575 -5.78 -43.67 -21.47
CA ARG A 575 -7.21 -43.85 -21.82
C ARG A 575 -7.42 -43.35 -23.26
N SER A 576 -8.32 -44.03 -23.96
CA SER A 576 -8.65 -43.63 -25.33
C SER A 576 -9.30 -42.22 -25.35
N LEU A 577 -9.11 -41.48 -26.43
CA LEU A 577 -9.75 -40.20 -26.61
C LEU A 577 -11.28 -40.28 -26.50
N SER A 578 -11.87 -41.41 -26.90
CA SER A 578 -13.32 -41.66 -26.83
C SER A 578 -13.86 -41.73 -25.40
N GLU A 579 -13.04 -42.08 -24.41
CA GLU A 579 -13.39 -42.15 -22.98
C GLU A 579 -13.29 -40.79 -22.27
N ILE A 580 -12.55 -39.81 -22.84
CA ILE A 580 -12.35 -38.50 -22.28
C ILE A 580 -13.60 -37.65 -22.55
N GLU A 581 -14.14 -37.01 -21.52
CA GLU A 581 -15.21 -36.01 -21.60
C GLU A 581 -14.64 -34.62 -21.79
N ALA A 582 -13.74 -34.20 -20.88
CA ALA A 582 -13.10 -32.90 -20.91
C ALA A 582 -11.68 -32.93 -20.32
N ILE A 583 -10.84 -31.99 -20.76
CA ILE A 583 -9.56 -31.68 -20.12
C ILE A 583 -9.50 -30.17 -19.89
N ILE A 584 -9.14 -29.76 -18.67
CA ILE A 584 -9.22 -28.39 -18.21
C ILE A 584 -7.87 -27.97 -17.64
N ILE A 585 -7.28 -26.91 -18.18
CA ILE A 585 -6.13 -26.22 -17.56
C ILE A 585 -6.67 -25.34 -16.44
N ASP A 586 -6.01 -25.36 -15.26
CA ASP A 586 -6.39 -24.60 -14.08
C ASP A 586 -7.85 -24.82 -13.64
N PRO A 587 -8.17 -25.99 -13.10
CA PRO A 587 -9.52 -26.27 -12.59
C PRO A 587 -9.93 -25.38 -11.41
N SER A 588 -8.95 -24.72 -10.77
CA SER A 588 -9.20 -23.76 -9.69
C SER A 588 -9.67 -22.38 -10.16
N ASN A 589 -9.51 -22.05 -11.44
CA ASN A 589 -9.70 -20.72 -12.00
C ASN A 589 -8.84 -19.61 -11.38
N LEU A 590 -7.78 -19.96 -10.64
CA LEU A 590 -6.91 -19.01 -9.96
C LEU A 590 -5.79 -18.47 -10.87
N MET A 591 -5.39 -19.20 -11.90
CA MET A 591 -4.37 -18.73 -12.85
C MET A 591 -4.92 -17.55 -13.67
N ALA A 592 -4.13 -16.47 -13.74
CA ALA A 592 -4.51 -15.24 -14.44
C ALA A 592 -4.26 -15.30 -15.94
N ASP A 593 -4.70 -16.39 -16.57
CA ASP A 593 -4.67 -16.59 -18.01
C ASP A 593 -5.61 -15.59 -18.70
N ILE A 594 -5.08 -14.87 -19.70
CA ILE A 594 -5.81 -13.77 -20.35
C ILE A 594 -6.79 -14.26 -21.43
N ASP A 595 -6.65 -15.51 -21.88
CA ASP A 595 -7.57 -16.15 -22.84
C ASP A 595 -7.99 -17.54 -22.35
N LYS A 596 -8.90 -17.56 -21.38
CA LYS A 596 -9.41 -18.83 -20.84
C LYS A 596 -10.23 -19.67 -21.85
N THR A 597 -10.54 -19.15 -23.03
CA THR A 597 -11.30 -19.88 -24.05
C THR A 597 -10.50 -21.02 -24.68
N ASN A 598 -9.17 -20.98 -24.61
CA ASN A 598 -8.26 -21.99 -25.15
C ASN A 598 -7.77 -22.98 -24.08
N ASN A 599 -8.21 -22.84 -22.81
CA ASN A 599 -7.83 -23.70 -21.69
C ASN A 599 -8.65 -24.99 -21.58
N TYR A 600 -9.58 -25.22 -22.48
CA TYR A 600 -10.50 -26.35 -22.43
C TYR A 600 -10.40 -27.21 -23.68
N TYR A 601 -10.43 -28.51 -23.48
CA TYR A 601 -10.77 -29.49 -24.50
C TYR A 601 -12.04 -30.22 -24.07
N VAL A 602 -13.06 -30.24 -24.91
CA VAL A 602 -14.30 -30.99 -24.68
C VAL A 602 -14.51 -31.89 -25.91
N THR A 603 -14.74 -33.17 -25.65
CA THR A 603 -15.04 -34.09 -26.74
C THR A 603 -16.42 -33.74 -27.32
N SER A 604 -16.46 -33.23 -28.54
CA SER A 604 -17.73 -33.04 -29.24
C SER A 604 -18.39 -34.41 -29.47
N GLU A 605 -19.61 -34.60 -28.99
CA GLU A 605 -20.42 -35.72 -29.50
C GLU A 605 -20.50 -35.56 -31.00
N LYS A 606 -19.98 -36.57 -31.75
CA LYS A 606 -20.27 -36.65 -33.15
C LYS A 606 -21.76 -36.88 -33.32
N ASN A 607 -22.53 -35.83 -33.66
CA ASN A 607 -23.90 -35.96 -34.12
C ASN A 607 -23.94 -36.79 -35.43
#